data_8561a9c2380a6ae66d76f7b86acae53d
#
_entry.id   8561a9c2380a6ae66d76f7b86acae53d
#
_cell.length_a   1.000
_cell.length_b   1.000
_cell.length_c   1.000
_cell.angle_alpha   90.00
_cell.angle_beta   90.00
_cell.angle_gamma   90.00
#
_symmetry.space_group_name_H-M   'P 1'
#
loop_
_entity.id
_entity.type
_entity.pdbx_description
1 polymer ?
#
loop_
_entity_poly.entity_id
_entity_poly.type
_entity_poly.pdbx_seq_one_letter_code
_entity_poly.pdbx_strand_id
1 'polypeptide(L)'
;MYRRILCISANTFRETIRNKILYAILAFALMVIGLTFFLADLSVGDLARIIADIGLASIHVFGVIMAVFLGITLVNQEIDRKTIYLILSRPVRRFEFILGKTFGLSVTLGLTTAAMAVVLFLVHLGYRYGGRAEAGIFIASAGIYMELILLTSLATLFSTFTTSVLSAIFTLSLFIVGHVTNYLTTVGDRSKSAGLRIGSQVLYYLLPNLEHFNWKNDVVYGGIAPLPLLGWGLAYLVCYGGCVLCLSCLLFERKDFK
;
A
#
# COMPACT_ATOMS: atom_id res chain seq x y z
N MET A 1 7.96 24.09 -10.87
CA MET A 1 7.67 23.15 -9.81
C MET A 1 7.01 21.87 -10.35
N TYR A 2 5.77 21.86 -10.85
CA TYR A 2 5.07 20.65 -11.31
C TYR A 2 5.83 19.83 -12.37
N ARG A 3 6.42 20.47 -13.38
CA ARG A 3 7.19 19.76 -14.42
C ARG A 3 8.39 19.00 -13.86
N ARG A 4 9.02 19.48 -12.80
CA ARG A 4 10.16 18.80 -12.13
C ARG A 4 9.69 17.56 -11.38
N ILE A 5 8.61 17.67 -10.61
CA ILE A 5 8.00 16.54 -9.89
C ILE A 5 7.59 15.45 -10.88
N LEU A 6 6.94 15.82 -12.00
CA LEU A 6 6.55 14.87 -13.04
C LEU A 6 7.76 14.20 -13.70
N CYS A 7 8.83 14.94 -14.00
CA CYS A 7 10.04 14.34 -14.54
C CYS A 7 10.69 13.34 -13.59
N ILE A 8 10.76 13.66 -12.30
CA ILE A 8 11.29 12.75 -11.26
C ILE A 8 10.39 11.53 -11.15
N SER A 9 9.08 11.71 -11.10
CA SER A 9 8.10 10.64 -11.06
C SER A 9 8.22 9.69 -12.26
N ALA A 10 8.30 10.23 -13.46
CA ALA A 10 8.47 9.43 -14.68
C ALA A 10 9.80 8.65 -14.68
N ASN A 11 10.88 9.25 -14.16
CA ASN A 11 12.15 8.57 -14.04
C ASN A 11 12.06 7.43 -13.00
N THR A 12 11.49 7.69 -11.83
CA THR A 12 11.28 6.68 -10.77
C THR A 12 10.42 5.52 -11.29
N PHE A 13 9.34 5.83 -12.00
CA PHE A 13 8.49 4.81 -12.63
C PHE A 13 9.28 3.92 -13.58
N ARG A 14 10.09 4.50 -14.48
CA ARG A 14 10.93 3.74 -15.41
C ARG A 14 11.99 2.91 -14.71
N GLU A 15 12.61 3.44 -13.67
CA GLU A 15 13.59 2.75 -12.83
C GLU A 15 12.95 1.55 -12.12
N THR A 16 11.78 1.76 -11.52
CA THR A 16 11.05 0.74 -10.77
C THR A 16 10.55 -0.39 -11.66
N ILE A 17 9.97 -0.06 -12.84
CA ILE A 17 9.55 -1.09 -13.79
C ILE A 17 10.74 -1.93 -14.31
N ARG A 18 11.92 -1.38 -14.37
CA ARG A 18 13.12 -2.14 -14.79
C ARG A 18 13.71 -2.99 -13.67
N ASN A 19 13.17 -2.93 -12.46
CA ASN A 19 13.65 -3.69 -11.32
C ASN A 19 13.24 -5.17 -11.44
N LYS A 20 14.22 -6.07 -11.50
CA LYS A 20 14.00 -7.52 -11.60
C LYS A 20 13.22 -8.10 -10.41
N ILE A 21 13.38 -7.51 -9.22
CA ILE A 21 12.68 -7.93 -7.99
C ILE A 21 11.17 -7.72 -8.15
N LEU A 22 10.75 -6.58 -8.73
CA LEU A 22 9.35 -6.30 -8.99
C LEU A 22 8.71 -7.37 -9.88
N TYR A 23 9.40 -7.77 -10.96
CA TYR A 23 8.89 -8.81 -11.84
C TYR A 23 8.85 -10.18 -11.18
N ALA A 24 9.81 -10.51 -10.32
CA ALA A 24 9.80 -11.77 -9.58
C ALA A 24 8.59 -11.85 -8.63
N ILE A 25 8.33 -10.77 -7.86
CA ILE A 25 7.18 -10.70 -6.95
C ILE A 25 5.87 -10.74 -7.74
N LEU A 26 5.78 -9.97 -8.82
CA LEU A 26 4.59 -9.95 -9.68
C LEU A 26 4.32 -11.31 -10.32
N ALA A 27 5.35 -11.97 -10.87
CA ALA A 27 5.21 -13.30 -11.46
C ALA A 27 4.73 -14.33 -10.44
N PHE A 28 5.26 -14.29 -9.20
CA PHE A 28 4.83 -15.17 -8.13
C PHE A 28 3.38 -14.87 -7.69
N ALA A 29 3.01 -13.59 -7.59
CA ALA A 29 1.63 -13.18 -7.31
C ALA A 29 0.65 -13.69 -8.38
N LEU A 30 1.00 -13.53 -9.65
CA LEU A 30 0.17 -14.02 -10.77
C LEU A 30 0.09 -15.55 -10.79
N MET A 31 1.18 -16.24 -10.42
CA MET A 31 1.16 -17.69 -10.26
C MET A 31 0.17 -18.13 -9.17
N VAL A 32 0.20 -17.48 -7.99
CA VAL A 32 -0.71 -17.81 -6.88
C VAL A 32 -2.16 -17.53 -7.30
N ILE A 33 -2.43 -16.40 -7.95
CA ILE A 33 -3.78 -16.11 -8.48
C ILE A 33 -4.21 -17.17 -9.52
N GLY A 34 -3.31 -17.59 -10.41
CA GLY A 34 -3.60 -18.65 -11.37
C GLY A 34 -3.87 -20.00 -10.71
N LEU A 35 -3.16 -20.33 -9.62
CA LEU A 35 -3.39 -21.54 -8.85
C LEU A 35 -4.78 -21.59 -8.18
N THR A 36 -5.41 -20.44 -7.93
CA THR A 36 -6.79 -20.41 -7.38
C THR A 36 -7.78 -21.13 -8.30
N PHE A 37 -7.50 -21.16 -9.61
CA PHE A 37 -8.28 -21.90 -10.59
C PHE A 37 -8.32 -23.39 -10.26
N PHE A 38 -7.19 -24.01 -9.94
CA PHE A 38 -7.11 -25.43 -9.59
C PHE A 38 -7.64 -25.72 -8.19
N LEU A 39 -7.42 -24.81 -7.24
CA LEU A 39 -7.90 -24.96 -5.86
C LEU A 39 -9.42 -24.89 -5.77
N ALA A 40 -10.04 -24.11 -6.64
CA ALA A 40 -11.49 -24.00 -6.71
C ALA A 40 -12.13 -25.35 -7.08
N ASP A 41 -11.60 -26.10 -8.04
CA ASP A 41 -12.12 -27.39 -8.46
C ASP A 41 -12.06 -28.48 -7.36
N LEU A 42 -11.18 -28.30 -6.37
CA LEU A 42 -11.05 -29.21 -5.22
C LEU A 42 -12.04 -28.90 -4.08
N SER A 43 -12.76 -27.81 -4.16
CA SER A 43 -13.64 -27.34 -3.08
C SER A 43 -15.11 -27.67 -3.35
N VAL A 44 -15.79 -28.20 -2.32
CA VAL A 44 -17.23 -28.50 -2.33
C VAL A 44 -17.99 -27.28 -1.77
N GLY A 45 -17.97 -26.13 -2.46
CA GLY A 45 -18.64 -24.92 -1.95
C GLY A 45 -18.76 -23.81 -3.00
N ASP A 46 -18.95 -22.58 -2.53
CA ASP A 46 -19.01 -21.38 -3.37
C ASP A 46 -17.66 -21.05 -4.00
N LEU A 47 -17.36 -21.69 -5.11
CA LEU A 47 -16.09 -21.56 -5.87
C LEU A 47 -15.73 -20.10 -6.15
N ALA A 48 -16.71 -19.29 -6.53
CA ALA A 48 -16.52 -17.86 -6.82
C ALA A 48 -15.99 -17.07 -5.62
N ARG A 49 -16.47 -17.40 -4.42
CA ARG A 49 -15.99 -16.75 -3.18
C ARG A 49 -14.56 -17.14 -2.87
N ILE A 50 -14.20 -18.40 -3.00
CA ILE A 50 -12.86 -18.90 -2.72
C ILE A 50 -11.85 -18.25 -3.68
N ILE A 51 -12.18 -18.17 -4.98
CA ILE A 51 -11.35 -17.50 -5.98
C ILE A 51 -11.15 -16.01 -5.62
N ALA A 52 -12.24 -15.31 -5.26
CA ALA A 52 -12.18 -13.90 -4.91
C ALA A 52 -11.36 -13.69 -3.63
N ASP A 53 -11.57 -14.48 -2.60
CA ASP A 53 -10.90 -14.33 -1.30
C ASP A 53 -9.39 -14.59 -1.40
N ILE A 54 -8.99 -15.75 -1.95
CA ILE A 54 -7.56 -16.09 -2.12
C ILE A 54 -6.90 -15.11 -3.12
N GLY A 55 -7.61 -14.74 -4.18
CA GLY A 55 -7.10 -13.80 -5.17
C GLY A 55 -6.86 -12.41 -4.59
N LEU A 56 -7.83 -11.83 -3.88
CA LEU A 56 -7.70 -10.53 -3.22
C LEU A 56 -6.67 -10.58 -2.09
N ALA A 57 -6.60 -11.67 -1.31
CA ALA A 57 -5.56 -11.87 -0.31
C ALA A 57 -4.17 -11.88 -0.96
N SER A 58 -4.02 -12.53 -2.12
CA SER A 58 -2.76 -12.55 -2.87
C SER A 58 -2.37 -11.16 -3.35
N ILE A 59 -3.29 -10.40 -3.94
CA ILE A 59 -3.05 -9.00 -4.36
C ILE A 59 -2.58 -8.17 -3.16
N HIS A 60 -3.22 -8.34 -2.01
CA HIS A 60 -2.88 -7.60 -0.79
C HIS A 60 -1.49 -7.95 -0.27
N VAL A 61 -1.19 -9.22 -0.04
CA VAL A 61 0.09 -9.67 0.51
C VAL A 61 1.26 -9.28 -0.41
N PHE A 62 1.17 -9.60 -1.70
CA PHE A 62 2.25 -9.25 -2.64
C PHE A 62 2.32 -7.75 -2.89
N GLY A 63 1.19 -7.04 -2.86
CA GLY A 63 1.15 -5.58 -2.89
C GLY A 63 1.90 -4.96 -1.71
N VAL A 64 1.68 -5.44 -0.49
CA VAL A 64 2.38 -4.98 0.72
C VAL A 64 3.88 -5.24 0.60
N ILE A 65 4.28 -6.44 0.18
CA ILE A 65 5.70 -6.77 -0.05
C ILE A 65 6.32 -5.78 -1.04
N MET A 66 5.66 -5.54 -2.19
CA MET A 66 6.13 -4.57 -3.18
C MET A 66 6.20 -3.15 -2.61
N ALA A 67 5.18 -2.68 -1.90
CA ALA A 67 5.13 -1.33 -1.33
C ALA A 67 6.28 -1.10 -0.32
N VAL A 68 6.54 -2.08 0.55
CA VAL A 68 7.63 -2.02 1.53
C VAL A 68 8.98 -1.99 0.82
N PHE A 69 9.25 -2.95 -0.08
CA PHE A 69 10.52 -3.00 -0.81
C PHE A 69 10.79 -1.73 -1.63
N LEU A 70 9.80 -1.26 -2.37
CA LEU A 70 9.94 -0.09 -3.21
C LEU A 70 10.08 1.19 -2.37
N GLY A 71 9.30 1.32 -1.29
CA GLY A 71 9.36 2.48 -0.40
C GLY A 71 10.71 2.63 0.29
N ILE A 72 11.32 1.52 0.71
CA ILE A 72 12.63 1.51 1.38
C ILE A 72 13.76 1.83 0.40
N THR A 73 13.74 1.24 -0.79
CA THR A 73 14.79 1.43 -1.79
C THR A 73 14.87 2.86 -2.29
N LEU A 74 13.80 3.63 -2.15
CA LEU A 74 13.60 4.96 -2.67
C LEU A 74 14.64 5.99 -2.18
N VAL A 75 14.93 6.00 -0.88
CA VAL A 75 15.85 6.97 -0.27
C VAL A 75 17.21 6.32 -0.01
N ASN A 76 17.22 5.09 0.50
CA ASN A 76 18.45 4.44 0.92
C ASN A 76 19.40 4.15 -0.26
N GLN A 77 18.89 3.70 -1.42
CA GLN A 77 19.73 3.47 -2.60
C GLN A 77 20.42 4.74 -3.10
N GLU A 78 19.76 5.89 -3.01
CA GLU A 78 20.35 7.15 -3.44
C GLU A 78 21.43 7.63 -2.46
N ILE A 79 21.26 7.36 -1.16
CA ILE A 79 22.26 7.66 -0.13
C ILE A 79 23.47 6.73 -0.30
N ASP A 80 23.24 5.43 -0.44
CA ASP A 80 24.30 4.42 -0.56
C ASP A 80 25.15 4.60 -1.84
N ARG A 81 24.49 4.96 -2.96
CA ARG A 81 25.16 5.21 -4.24
C ARG A 81 25.77 6.60 -4.35
N LYS A 82 25.62 7.46 -3.33
CA LYS A 82 26.06 8.87 -3.34
C LYS A 82 25.49 9.68 -4.52
N THR A 83 24.46 9.18 -5.20
CA THR A 83 23.80 9.85 -6.32
C THR A 83 22.99 11.06 -5.87
N ILE A 84 22.65 11.13 -4.58
CA ILE A 84 21.98 12.26 -3.96
C ILE A 84 22.77 13.57 -4.14
N TYR A 85 24.11 13.51 -4.15
CA TYR A 85 24.97 14.70 -4.38
C TYR A 85 24.87 15.23 -5.80
N LEU A 86 24.69 14.35 -6.80
CA LEU A 86 24.47 14.72 -8.20
C LEU A 86 23.10 15.36 -8.42
N ILE A 87 22.09 14.93 -7.65
CA ILE A 87 20.75 15.50 -7.73
C ILE A 87 20.70 16.86 -7.03
N LEU A 88 21.38 17.00 -5.89
CA LEU A 88 21.47 18.27 -5.13
C LEU A 88 22.33 19.32 -5.85
N SER A 89 23.21 18.93 -6.78
CA SER A 89 23.95 19.90 -7.62
C SER A 89 23.06 20.60 -8.65
N ARG A 90 21.87 20.06 -8.94
CA ARG A 90 20.84 20.69 -9.77
C ARG A 90 19.88 21.51 -8.88
N PRO A 91 19.22 22.57 -9.39
CA PRO A 91 18.30 23.38 -8.62
C PRO A 91 16.95 22.67 -8.37
N VAL A 92 17.00 21.48 -7.70
CA VAL A 92 15.85 20.70 -7.29
C VAL A 92 15.72 20.80 -5.77
N ARG A 93 14.55 21.20 -5.29
CA ARG A 93 14.28 21.26 -3.85
C ARG A 93 14.10 19.86 -3.28
N ARG A 94 14.55 19.62 -2.05
CA ARG A 94 14.49 18.30 -1.39
C ARG A 94 13.07 17.72 -1.32
N PHE A 95 12.06 18.55 -1.11
CA PHE A 95 10.66 18.11 -1.10
C PHE A 95 10.15 17.68 -2.49
N GLU A 96 10.61 18.34 -3.59
CA GLU A 96 10.24 17.96 -4.96
C GLU A 96 10.75 16.57 -5.30
N PHE A 97 11.89 16.19 -4.74
CA PHE A 97 12.48 14.87 -4.89
C PHE A 97 11.63 13.79 -4.20
N ILE A 98 11.30 13.97 -2.90
CA ILE A 98 10.49 12.99 -2.15
C ILE A 98 9.12 12.82 -2.79
N LEU A 99 8.42 13.92 -3.08
CA LEU A 99 7.09 13.88 -3.69
C LEU A 99 7.13 13.23 -5.07
N GLY A 100 8.11 13.60 -5.90
CA GLY A 100 8.24 13.02 -7.23
C GLY A 100 8.49 11.51 -7.20
N LYS A 101 9.35 11.06 -6.30
CA LYS A 101 9.63 9.63 -6.14
C LYS A 101 8.43 8.87 -5.58
N THR A 102 7.81 9.35 -4.50
CA THR A 102 6.62 8.71 -3.93
C THR A 102 5.48 8.61 -4.94
N PHE A 103 5.28 9.67 -5.74
CA PHE A 103 4.28 9.65 -6.80
C PHE A 103 4.62 8.63 -7.90
N GLY A 104 5.89 8.53 -8.31
CA GLY A 104 6.35 7.53 -9.27
C GLY A 104 6.13 6.10 -8.79
N LEU A 105 6.40 5.83 -7.51
CA LEU A 105 6.13 4.53 -6.89
C LEU A 105 4.62 4.23 -6.80
N SER A 106 3.81 5.22 -6.44
CA SER A 106 2.35 5.06 -6.40
C SER A 106 1.80 4.65 -7.77
N VAL A 107 2.29 5.26 -8.85
CA VAL A 107 1.91 4.87 -10.23
C VAL A 107 2.34 3.44 -10.54
N THR A 108 3.54 3.03 -10.13
CA THR A 108 4.01 1.65 -10.34
C THR A 108 3.15 0.65 -9.58
N LEU A 109 2.85 0.91 -8.30
CA LEU A 109 1.97 0.07 -7.50
C LEU A 109 0.55 0.01 -8.08
N GLY A 110 0.04 1.12 -8.59
CA GLY A 110 -1.25 1.16 -9.27
C GLY A 110 -1.28 0.27 -10.51
N LEU A 111 -0.22 0.32 -11.34
CA LEU A 111 -0.12 -0.53 -12.52
C LEU A 111 -0.03 -2.02 -12.15
N THR A 112 0.77 -2.37 -11.15
CA THR A 112 0.93 -3.77 -10.73
C THR A 112 -0.32 -4.33 -10.05
N THR A 113 -0.97 -3.56 -9.18
CA THR A 113 -2.25 -3.97 -8.56
C THR A 113 -3.36 -4.08 -9.60
N ALA A 114 -3.43 -3.16 -10.55
CA ALA A 114 -4.39 -3.24 -11.66
C ALA A 114 -4.14 -4.49 -12.53
N ALA A 115 -2.89 -4.80 -12.85
CA ALA A 115 -2.55 -6.00 -13.60
C ALA A 115 -2.98 -7.28 -12.85
N MET A 116 -2.70 -7.38 -11.56
CA MET A 116 -3.15 -8.51 -10.73
C MET A 116 -4.68 -8.59 -10.64
N ALA A 117 -5.37 -7.45 -10.48
CA ALA A 117 -6.83 -7.39 -10.44
C ALA A 117 -7.47 -7.85 -11.75
N VAL A 118 -6.88 -7.47 -12.90
CA VAL A 118 -7.35 -7.92 -14.23
C VAL A 118 -7.18 -9.44 -14.38
N VAL A 119 -6.05 -10.00 -13.95
CA VAL A 119 -5.83 -11.46 -14.00
C VAL A 119 -6.82 -12.17 -13.09
N LEU A 120 -7.05 -11.68 -11.87
CA LEU A 120 -8.05 -12.23 -10.97
C LEU A 120 -9.46 -12.18 -11.57
N PHE A 121 -9.82 -11.06 -12.20
CA PHE A 121 -11.10 -10.90 -12.90
C PHE A 121 -11.25 -11.92 -14.05
N LEU A 122 -10.19 -12.13 -14.85
CA LEU A 122 -10.22 -13.13 -15.93
C LEU A 122 -10.39 -14.56 -15.40
N VAL A 123 -9.70 -14.90 -14.30
CA VAL A 123 -9.87 -16.19 -13.62
C VAL A 123 -11.30 -16.36 -13.11
N HIS A 124 -11.86 -15.33 -12.49
CA HIS A 124 -13.24 -15.33 -11.98
C HIS A 124 -14.28 -15.48 -13.11
N LEU A 125 -14.06 -14.79 -14.24
CA LEU A 125 -14.94 -14.87 -15.42
C LEU A 125 -14.92 -16.27 -16.06
N GLY A 126 -13.79 -16.99 -16.02
CA GLY A 126 -13.66 -18.35 -16.55
C GLY A 126 -14.61 -19.36 -15.91
N TYR A 127 -15.04 -19.14 -14.66
CA TYR A 127 -16.00 -20.00 -13.96
C TYR A 127 -17.47 -19.66 -14.23
N ARG A 128 -17.78 -18.73 -15.15
CA ARG A 128 -19.16 -18.36 -15.56
C ARG A 128 -20.09 -17.94 -14.42
N TYR A 129 -19.56 -17.47 -13.32
CA TYR A 129 -20.37 -16.88 -12.25
C TYR A 129 -20.64 -15.39 -12.56
N GLY A 130 -21.48 -15.14 -13.59
CA GLY A 130 -21.96 -13.80 -13.89
C GLY A 130 -22.72 -13.24 -12.70
N GLY A 131 -22.30 -12.08 -12.18
CA GLY A 131 -22.98 -11.42 -11.10
C GLY A 131 -22.29 -10.13 -10.62
N ARG A 132 -22.90 -9.51 -9.63
CA ARG A 132 -22.42 -8.26 -8.99
C ARG A 132 -21.02 -8.35 -8.37
N ALA A 133 -20.50 -9.55 -8.18
CA ALA A 133 -19.14 -9.78 -7.66
C ALA A 133 -18.02 -9.26 -8.58
N GLU A 134 -18.27 -9.12 -9.88
CA GLU A 134 -17.28 -8.67 -10.85
C GLU A 134 -16.82 -7.23 -10.61
N ALA A 135 -17.76 -6.31 -10.39
CA ALA A 135 -17.43 -4.91 -10.07
C ALA A 135 -16.76 -4.81 -8.70
N GLY A 136 -17.10 -5.68 -7.78
CA GLY A 136 -16.55 -5.74 -6.43
C GLY A 136 -15.03 -5.99 -6.40
N ILE A 137 -14.49 -6.85 -7.29
CA ILE A 137 -13.05 -7.14 -7.36
C ILE A 137 -12.25 -5.87 -7.62
N PHE A 138 -12.69 -5.01 -8.55
CA PHE A 138 -12.01 -3.75 -8.83
C PHE A 138 -12.13 -2.75 -7.68
N ILE A 139 -13.28 -2.70 -6.99
CA ILE A 139 -13.48 -1.83 -5.82
C ILE A 139 -12.59 -2.27 -4.67
N ALA A 140 -12.54 -3.57 -4.36
CA ALA A 140 -11.64 -4.09 -3.34
C ALA A 140 -10.16 -3.87 -3.68
N SER A 141 -9.79 -4.07 -4.95
CA SER A 141 -8.42 -3.80 -5.42
C SER A 141 -8.06 -2.30 -5.34
N ALA A 142 -9.03 -1.40 -5.54
CA ALA A 142 -8.83 0.04 -5.33
C ALA A 142 -8.60 0.36 -3.85
N GLY A 143 -9.31 -0.29 -2.93
CA GLY A 143 -9.05 -0.18 -1.48
C GLY A 143 -7.63 -0.62 -1.13
N ILE A 144 -7.22 -1.82 -1.59
CA ILE A 144 -5.86 -2.31 -1.42
C ILE A 144 -4.84 -1.30 -1.98
N TYR A 145 -5.07 -0.76 -3.16
CA TYR A 145 -4.16 0.23 -3.75
C TYR A 145 -4.02 1.50 -2.89
N MET A 146 -5.11 2.02 -2.34
CA MET A 146 -5.07 3.17 -1.42
C MET A 146 -4.24 2.87 -0.17
N GLU A 147 -4.41 1.68 0.40
CA GLU A 147 -3.62 1.20 1.52
C GLU A 147 -2.13 1.12 1.18
N LEU A 148 -1.78 0.59 0.00
CA LEU A 148 -0.40 0.49 -0.47
C LEU A 148 0.27 1.86 -0.65
N ILE A 149 -0.46 2.89 -1.10
CA ILE A 149 0.05 4.26 -1.19
C ILE A 149 0.38 4.79 0.22
N LEU A 150 -0.51 4.58 1.18
CA LEU A 150 -0.28 5.01 2.56
C LEU A 150 0.92 4.29 3.16
N LEU A 151 1.03 2.98 2.94
CA LEU A 151 2.15 2.17 3.40
C LEU A 151 3.49 2.60 2.77
N THR A 152 3.49 2.93 1.48
CA THR A 152 4.65 3.48 0.78
C THR A 152 5.07 4.83 1.36
N SER A 153 4.10 5.68 1.73
CA SER A 153 4.37 6.97 2.37
C SER A 153 5.02 6.79 3.75
N LEU A 154 4.57 5.80 4.53
CA LEU A 154 5.18 5.42 5.81
C LEU A 154 6.58 4.83 5.63
N ALA A 155 6.77 3.94 4.65
CA ALA A 155 8.07 3.38 4.33
C ALA A 155 9.06 4.48 3.92
N THR A 156 8.61 5.46 3.14
CA THR A 156 9.41 6.64 2.77
C THR A 156 9.78 7.45 4.00
N LEU A 157 8.85 7.69 4.92
CA LEU A 157 9.10 8.40 6.17
C LEU A 157 10.22 7.71 6.97
N PHE A 158 10.10 6.41 7.24
CA PHE A 158 11.11 5.67 8.00
C PHE A 158 12.46 5.63 7.29
N SER A 159 12.46 5.49 5.97
CA SER A 159 13.67 5.49 5.15
C SER A 159 14.45 6.82 5.22
N THR A 160 13.81 7.94 5.60
CA THR A 160 14.52 9.22 5.73
C THR A 160 15.45 9.28 6.95
N PHE A 161 15.16 8.57 8.04
CA PHE A 161 15.93 8.65 9.28
C PHE A 161 16.46 7.31 9.79
N THR A 162 16.06 6.17 9.20
CA THR A 162 16.55 4.84 9.58
C THR A 162 17.30 4.16 8.44
N THR A 163 17.89 3.00 8.75
CA THR A 163 18.50 2.12 7.74
C THR A 163 17.42 1.32 7.00
N SER A 164 17.77 0.76 5.84
CA SER A 164 16.85 -0.02 5.00
C SER A 164 16.13 -1.14 5.77
N VAL A 165 16.88 -1.92 6.56
CA VAL A 165 16.32 -3.04 7.33
C VAL A 165 15.36 -2.55 8.42
N LEU A 166 15.75 -1.50 9.15
CA LEU A 166 14.95 -0.95 10.23
C LEU A 166 13.65 -0.29 9.69
N SER A 167 13.76 0.37 8.55
CA SER A 167 12.61 0.93 7.84
C SER A 167 11.60 -0.15 7.43
N ALA A 168 12.11 -1.33 6.95
CA ALA A 168 11.25 -2.48 6.64
C ALA A 168 10.49 -2.96 7.88
N ILE A 169 11.23 -3.18 8.98
CA ILE A 169 10.65 -3.67 10.23
C ILE A 169 9.58 -2.72 10.75
N PHE A 170 9.86 -1.42 10.81
CA PHE A 170 8.90 -0.42 11.28
C PHE A 170 7.67 -0.34 10.38
N THR A 171 7.84 -0.38 9.06
CA THR A 171 6.72 -0.32 8.12
C THR A 171 5.84 -1.56 8.24
N LEU A 172 6.43 -2.76 8.32
CA LEU A 172 5.69 -4.01 8.53
C LEU A 172 5.01 -4.06 9.90
N SER A 173 5.68 -3.57 10.95
CA SER A 173 5.07 -3.48 12.29
C SER A 173 3.85 -2.55 12.28
N LEU A 174 3.94 -1.37 11.62
CA LEU A 174 2.82 -0.47 11.48
C LEU A 174 1.71 -1.05 10.59
N PHE A 175 2.05 -1.84 9.58
CA PHE A 175 1.06 -2.57 8.78
C PHE A 175 0.23 -3.51 9.66
N ILE A 176 0.89 -4.34 10.48
CA ILE A 176 0.19 -5.28 11.38
C ILE A 176 -0.64 -4.50 12.41
N VAL A 177 -0.04 -3.52 13.07
CA VAL A 177 -0.73 -2.72 14.10
C VAL A 177 -1.91 -1.94 13.50
N GLY A 178 -1.75 -1.41 12.28
CA GLY A 178 -2.78 -0.67 11.56
C GLY A 178 -4.05 -1.48 11.27
N HIS A 179 -3.93 -2.80 11.07
CA HIS A 179 -5.07 -3.71 10.92
C HIS A 179 -5.73 -4.08 12.25
N VAL A 180 -5.01 -3.96 13.36
CA VAL A 180 -5.53 -4.29 14.71
C VAL A 180 -6.05 -3.04 15.43
N THR A 181 -5.90 -1.86 14.84
CA THR A 181 -6.21 -0.57 15.49
C THR A 181 -7.66 -0.48 15.99
N ASN A 182 -8.63 -1.04 15.26
CA ASN A 182 -10.03 -1.07 15.68
C ASN A 182 -10.28 -1.87 16.97
N TYR A 183 -9.44 -2.87 17.27
CA TYR A 183 -9.53 -3.62 18.52
C TYR A 183 -9.05 -2.81 19.73
N LEU A 184 -8.18 -1.81 19.52
CA LEU A 184 -7.69 -0.95 20.61
C LEU A 184 -8.82 -0.18 21.26
N THR A 185 -9.78 0.34 20.50
CA THR A 185 -10.96 1.02 21.06
C THR A 185 -11.83 0.06 21.87
N THR A 186 -12.06 -1.14 21.36
CA THR A 186 -12.85 -2.17 22.06
C THR A 186 -12.21 -2.59 23.38
N VAL A 187 -10.88 -2.70 23.42
CA VAL A 187 -10.13 -3.01 24.65
C VAL A 187 -10.18 -1.83 25.62
N GLY A 188 -10.04 -0.60 25.11
CA GLY A 188 -10.16 0.62 25.92
C GLY A 188 -11.51 0.77 26.57
N ASP A 189 -12.60 0.54 25.84
CA ASP A 189 -13.98 0.67 26.33
C ASP A 189 -14.37 -0.42 27.35
N ARG A 190 -13.77 -1.61 27.24
CA ARG A 190 -13.95 -2.71 28.22
C ARG A 190 -13.11 -2.54 29.48
N SER A 191 -12.12 -1.67 29.45
CA SER A 191 -11.22 -1.45 30.60
C SER A 191 -11.86 -0.57 31.65
N LYS A 192 -11.79 -0.97 32.92
CA LYS A 192 -12.20 -0.16 34.07
C LYS A 192 -11.19 0.95 34.42
N SER A 193 -10.00 0.93 33.85
CA SER A 193 -8.93 1.91 34.11
C SER A 193 -9.04 3.10 33.16
N ALA A 194 -9.16 4.31 33.70
CA ALA A 194 -9.19 5.54 32.95
C ALA A 194 -7.90 5.74 32.12
N GLY A 195 -6.75 5.32 32.64
CA GLY A 195 -5.46 5.42 31.95
C GLY A 195 -5.40 4.55 30.69
N LEU A 196 -5.91 3.31 30.74
CA LEU A 196 -5.95 2.43 29.59
C LEU A 196 -6.92 2.95 28.51
N ARG A 197 -8.05 3.52 28.93
CA ARG A 197 -9.01 4.12 27.99
C ARG A 197 -8.44 5.33 27.26
N ILE A 198 -7.78 6.24 27.97
CA ILE A 198 -7.13 7.41 27.33
C ILE A 198 -5.97 6.94 26.45
N GLY A 199 -5.13 6.02 26.92
CA GLY A 199 -4.01 5.47 26.15
C GLY A 199 -4.44 4.80 24.85
N SER A 200 -5.50 3.98 24.88
CA SER A 200 -6.03 3.32 23.70
C SER A 200 -6.63 4.32 22.69
N GLN A 201 -7.30 5.38 23.16
CA GLN A 201 -7.80 6.45 22.29
C GLN A 201 -6.66 7.25 21.62
N VAL A 202 -5.63 7.62 22.37
CA VAL A 202 -4.46 8.33 21.82
C VAL A 202 -3.76 7.47 20.75
N LEU A 203 -3.55 6.18 21.05
CA LEU A 203 -2.98 5.24 20.08
C LEU A 203 -3.84 5.07 18.83
N TYR A 204 -5.15 5.01 18.99
CA TYR A 204 -6.09 4.91 17.86
C TYR A 204 -5.99 6.09 16.88
N TYR A 205 -5.84 7.32 17.39
CA TYR A 205 -5.71 8.52 16.54
C TYR A 205 -4.29 8.70 15.98
N LEU A 206 -3.27 8.21 16.70
CA LEU A 206 -1.87 8.34 16.28
C LEU A 206 -1.49 7.31 15.22
N LEU A 207 -1.99 6.09 15.33
CA LEU A 207 -1.67 4.99 14.44
C LEU A 207 -2.54 5.03 13.18
N PRO A 208 -1.99 4.64 12.00
CA PRO A 208 -2.79 4.55 10.79
C PRO A 208 -3.82 3.43 10.93
N ASN A 209 -5.08 3.74 10.69
CA ASN A 209 -6.14 2.73 10.63
C ASN A 209 -6.26 2.21 9.19
N LEU A 210 -5.59 1.09 8.91
CA LEU A 210 -5.57 0.46 7.59
C LEU A 210 -6.85 -0.32 7.28
N GLU A 211 -7.62 -0.68 8.32
CA GLU A 211 -8.88 -1.39 8.17
C GLU A 211 -9.93 -0.58 7.37
N HIS A 212 -9.81 0.76 7.32
CA HIS A 212 -10.65 1.60 6.48
C HIS A 212 -10.56 1.27 4.98
N PHE A 213 -9.50 0.62 4.54
CA PHE A 213 -9.29 0.22 3.15
C PHE A 213 -9.65 -1.26 2.89
N ASN A 214 -10.02 -2.02 3.94
CA ASN A 214 -10.28 -3.44 3.87
C ASN A 214 -11.73 -3.73 3.43
N TRP A 215 -12.01 -3.56 2.16
CA TRP A 215 -13.33 -3.83 1.56
C TRP A 215 -13.44 -5.25 0.99
N LYS A 216 -12.45 -6.12 1.23
CA LYS A 216 -12.40 -7.49 0.72
C LYS A 216 -13.60 -8.31 1.16
N ASN A 217 -13.93 -8.23 2.45
CA ASN A 217 -15.04 -8.98 3.03
C ASN A 217 -16.38 -8.59 2.42
N ASP A 218 -16.62 -7.29 2.20
CA ASP A 218 -17.87 -6.80 1.61
C ASP A 218 -18.07 -7.38 0.21
N VAL A 219 -16.99 -7.48 -0.57
CA VAL A 219 -17.02 -8.02 -1.94
C VAL A 219 -17.22 -9.53 -1.95
N VAL A 220 -16.48 -10.27 -1.13
CA VAL A 220 -16.54 -11.74 -1.06
C VAL A 220 -17.91 -12.23 -0.59
N TYR A 221 -18.56 -11.51 0.33
CA TYR A 221 -19.91 -11.86 0.82
C TYR A 221 -21.06 -11.27 0.00
N GLY A 222 -20.78 -10.73 -1.20
CA GLY A 222 -21.80 -10.26 -2.14
C GLY A 222 -22.37 -8.88 -1.81
N GLY A 223 -21.73 -8.13 -0.90
CA GLY A 223 -21.98 -6.72 -0.70
C GLY A 223 -21.33 -5.88 -1.80
N ILE A 224 -21.94 -4.75 -2.12
CA ILE A 224 -21.27 -3.70 -2.91
C ILE A 224 -20.75 -2.71 -1.89
N ALA A 225 -19.43 -2.51 -1.82
CA ALA A 225 -18.88 -1.43 -1.02
C ALA A 225 -19.53 -0.11 -1.46
N PRO A 226 -20.25 0.59 -0.59
CA PRO A 226 -20.97 1.79 -0.99
C PRO A 226 -19.99 2.85 -1.50
N LEU A 227 -20.32 3.50 -2.63
CA LEU A 227 -19.50 4.58 -3.21
C LEU A 227 -19.04 5.63 -2.17
N PRO A 228 -19.83 6.01 -1.14
CA PRO A 228 -19.36 6.90 -0.08
C PRO A 228 -18.13 6.39 0.68
N LEU A 229 -17.94 5.07 0.78
CA LEU A 229 -16.77 4.49 1.47
C LEU A 229 -15.47 4.79 0.73
N LEU A 230 -15.52 4.77 -0.62
CA LEU A 230 -14.40 5.20 -1.48
C LEU A 230 -14.03 6.66 -1.22
N GLY A 231 -15.02 7.54 -1.06
CA GLY A 231 -14.79 8.95 -0.77
C GLY A 231 -14.13 9.16 0.58
N TRP A 232 -14.57 8.47 1.62
CA TRP A 232 -13.97 8.52 2.95
C TRP A 232 -12.55 7.94 2.96
N GLY A 233 -12.32 6.82 2.27
CA GLY A 233 -10.98 6.23 2.12
C GLY A 233 -10.02 7.19 1.43
N LEU A 234 -10.43 7.84 0.35
CA LEU A 234 -9.63 8.86 -0.34
C LEU A 234 -9.35 10.07 0.56
N ALA A 235 -10.35 10.58 1.28
CA ALA A 235 -10.16 11.70 2.20
C ALA A 235 -9.14 11.34 3.29
N TYR A 236 -9.26 10.15 3.87
CA TYR A 236 -8.32 9.65 4.87
C TYR A 236 -6.91 9.51 4.29
N LEU A 237 -6.76 8.92 3.10
CA LEU A 237 -5.48 8.79 2.41
C LEU A 237 -4.82 10.15 2.17
N VAL A 238 -5.57 11.13 1.69
CA VAL A 238 -5.05 12.48 1.40
C VAL A 238 -4.64 13.19 2.70
N CYS A 239 -5.47 13.14 3.74
CA CYS A 239 -5.17 13.81 5.01
C CYS A 239 -4.01 13.13 5.73
N TYR A 240 -4.13 11.83 6.02
CA TYR A 240 -3.11 11.10 6.80
C TYR A 240 -1.83 10.89 5.98
N GLY A 241 -1.93 10.43 4.74
CA GLY A 241 -0.79 10.24 3.84
C GLY A 241 -0.09 11.57 3.53
N GLY A 242 -0.85 12.66 3.35
CA GLY A 242 -0.32 14.01 3.19
C GLY A 242 0.47 14.47 4.41
N CYS A 243 -0.04 14.27 5.64
CA CYS A 243 0.69 14.57 6.88
C CYS A 243 1.99 13.78 6.98
N VAL A 244 1.96 12.47 6.68
CA VAL A 244 3.14 11.60 6.69
C VAL A 244 4.18 12.07 5.67
N LEU A 245 3.77 12.43 4.46
CA LEU A 245 4.67 12.95 3.43
C LEU A 245 5.24 14.32 3.80
N CYS A 246 4.46 15.22 4.38
CA CYS A 246 4.95 16.49 4.90
C CYS A 246 6.02 16.28 5.97
N LEU A 247 5.76 15.36 6.91
CA LEU A 247 6.73 15.01 7.95
C LEU A 247 8.01 14.41 7.35
N SER A 248 7.89 13.54 6.34
CA SER A 248 9.01 12.98 5.60
C SER A 248 9.87 14.08 4.94
N CYS A 249 9.22 15.06 4.31
CA CYS A 249 9.91 16.19 3.70
C CYS A 249 10.66 17.03 4.73
N LEU A 250 10.03 17.35 5.89
CA LEU A 250 10.65 18.13 6.96
C LEU A 250 11.87 17.42 7.57
N LEU A 251 11.76 16.11 7.82
CA LEU A 251 12.89 15.33 8.34
C LEU A 251 14.03 15.24 7.33
N PHE A 252 13.70 15.09 6.05
CA PHE A 252 14.71 15.04 4.99
C PHE A 252 15.43 16.38 4.77
N GLU A 253 14.74 17.51 5.00
CA GLU A 253 15.36 18.83 4.95
C GLU A 253 16.40 19.06 6.05
N ARG A 254 16.17 18.49 7.24
CA ARG A 254 17.06 18.59 8.39
C ARG A 254 18.24 17.63 8.37
N LYS A 255 18.25 16.67 7.46
CA LYS A 255 19.33 15.67 7.38
C LYS A 255 20.54 16.27 6.69
N ASP A 256 21.62 16.47 7.47
CA ASP A 256 22.92 16.83 6.93
C ASP A 256 23.57 15.57 6.33
N PHE A 257 23.77 15.62 5.01
CA PHE A 257 24.53 14.59 4.30
C PHE A 257 26.03 14.97 4.44
N LYS A 258 26.72 14.27 5.34
CA LYS A 258 28.18 14.38 5.50
C LYS A 258 28.89 13.34 4.64
#